data_e121700824e23882bce515663473fd12
#
_entry.id   e121700824e23882bce515663473fd12
#
_cell.length_a   1.000
_cell.length_b   1.000
_cell.length_c   1.000
_cell.angle_alpha   90.00
_cell.angle_beta   90.00
_cell.angle_gamma   90.00
#
_symmetry.space_group_name_H-M   'P 1'
#
loop_
_entity.id
_entity.type
_entity.pdbx_description
1 polymer ?
#
loop_
_entity_poly.entity_id
_entity_poly.type
_entity_poly.pdbx_seq_one_letter_code
_entity_poly.pdbx_strand_id
1 'polypeptide(L)' 'MVYVRQETEDVYTPLHLVPPTVTGLISAIENKYKINATNIRYLYRKNKDGIVAKIDDDMLRHYCNEDVFLMQVNIT' A
#
# COMPACT_ATOMS: atom_id res chain seq x y z
N MET A 1 -8.46 -3.61 -6.28
CA MET A 1 -8.38 -3.36 -4.83
C MET A 1 -7.05 -3.85 -4.31
N VAL A 2 -6.42 -3.07 -3.45
CA VAL A 2 -5.17 -3.48 -2.80
C VAL A 2 -5.42 -3.71 -1.32
N TYR A 3 -4.57 -4.52 -0.71
CA TYR A 3 -4.63 -4.78 0.74
C TYR A 3 -3.36 -4.26 1.37
N VAL A 4 -3.50 -3.43 2.40
CA VAL A 4 -2.35 -2.80 3.05
C VAL A 4 -2.39 -3.09 4.55
N ARG A 5 -1.20 -3.22 5.15
CA ARG A 5 -1.08 -3.27 6.61
C ARG A 5 0.14 -2.47 7.04
N GLN A 6 0.07 -1.94 8.25
CA GLN A 6 1.27 -1.44 8.91
C GLN A 6 2.13 -2.63 9.33
N GLU A 7 3.43 -2.43 9.43
CA GLU A 7 4.34 -3.51 9.79
C GLU A 7 4.00 -4.14 11.15
N THR A 8 3.35 -3.36 12.01
CA THR A 8 2.96 -3.81 13.36
C THR A 8 1.58 -4.46 13.42
N GLU A 9 0.83 -4.43 12.32
CA GLU A 9 -0.52 -5.00 12.29
C GLU A 9 -0.49 -6.45 11.83
N ASP A 10 -1.45 -7.23 12.31
CA ASP A 10 -1.60 -8.63 11.94
C ASP A 10 -2.56 -8.84 10.76
N VAL A 11 -3.39 -7.86 10.46
CA VAL A 11 -4.42 -7.98 9.43
C VAL A 11 -4.27 -6.91 8.37
N TYR A 12 -4.67 -7.25 7.14
CA TYR A 12 -4.65 -6.32 6.03
C TYR A 12 -5.97 -5.56 5.95
N THR A 13 -5.87 -4.31 5.51
CA THR A 13 -7.03 -3.46 5.27
C THR A 13 -7.22 -3.29 3.78
N PRO A 14 -8.41 -3.57 3.23
CA PRO A 14 -8.64 -3.35 1.79
C PRO A 14 -8.80 -1.87 1.49
N LEU A 15 -8.18 -1.43 0.40
CA LEU A 15 -8.28 -0.05 -0.08
C LEU A 15 -8.67 -0.05 -1.55
N HIS A 16 -9.60 0.84 -1.88
CA HIS A 16 -10.01 1.07 -3.26
C HIS A 16 -9.29 2.32 -3.78
N LEU A 17 -8.43 2.14 -4.77
CA LEU A 17 -7.61 3.22 -5.30
C LEU A 17 -8.25 3.87 -6.53
N VAL A 18 -8.50 5.16 -6.45
CA VAL A 18 -9.00 5.97 -7.58
C VAL A 18 -8.28 7.30 -7.56
N PRO A 19 -7.32 7.52 -8.46
CA PRO A 19 -6.77 6.59 -9.47
C PRO A 19 -5.80 5.56 -8.85
N PRO A 20 -5.44 4.50 -9.58
CA PRO A 20 -4.49 3.50 -9.10
C PRO A 20 -3.05 4.00 -9.24
N THR A 21 -2.70 4.98 -8.46
CA THR A 21 -1.38 5.62 -8.46
C THR A 21 -0.87 5.69 -7.03
N VAL A 22 0.43 5.97 -6.88
CA VAL A 22 1.03 6.16 -5.55
C VAL A 22 0.35 7.33 -4.83
N THR A 23 0.04 8.41 -5.53
CA THR A 23 -0.68 9.54 -4.94
C THR A 23 -2.06 9.11 -4.43
N GLY A 24 -2.80 8.33 -5.23
CA GLY A 24 -4.10 7.80 -4.81
C GLY A 24 -3.99 6.86 -3.62
N LEU A 25 -2.94 6.04 -3.61
CA LEU A 25 -2.66 5.13 -2.51
C LEU A 25 -2.36 5.90 -1.22
N ILE A 26 -1.51 6.92 -1.29
CA ILE A 26 -1.17 7.73 -0.12
C ILE A 26 -2.43 8.41 0.43
N SER A 27 -3.27 8.97 -0.43
CA SER A 27 -4.52 9.59 0.01
C SER A 27 -5.43 8.59 0.70
N ALA A 28 -5.53 7.38 0.16
CA ALA A 28 -6.36 6.34 0.76
C ALA A 28 -5.83 5.93 2.15
N ILE A 29 -4.52 5.84 2.30
CA ILE A 29 -3.89 5.52 3.58
C ILE A 29 -4.11 6.64 4.58
N GLU A 30 -3.93 7.91 4.17
CA GLU A 30 -4.19 9.05 5.03
C GLU A 30 -5.61 9.02 5.60
N ASN A 31 -6.58 8.74 4.75
CA ASN A 31 -7.98 8.66 5.16
C ASN A 31 -8.25 7.48 6.07
N LYS A 32 -7.68 6.33 5.75
CA LYS A 32 -7.96 5.10 6.50
C LYS A 32 -7.35 5.14 7.89
N TYR A 33 -6.11 5.61 8.00
CA TYR A 33 -5.38 5.63 9.27
C TYR A 33 -5.43 6.96 9.99
N LYS A 34 -6.07 7.99 9.38
CA LYS A 34 -6.19 9.32 9.98
C LYS A 34 -4.83 9.95 10.27
N ILE A 35 -3.94 9.89 9.29
CA ILE A 35 -2.58 10.41 9.41
C ILE A 35 -2.28 11.35 8.24
N ASN A 36 -1.14 12.05 8.32
CA ASN A 36 -0.64 12.87 7.22
C ASN A 36 0.36 12.06 6.38
N ALA A 37 0.48 12.43 5.12
CA ALA A 37 1.44 11.78 4.21
C ALA A 37 2.87 11.84 4.75
N THR A 38 3.20 12.89 5.51
CA THR A 38 4.52 13.04 6.12
C THR A 38 4.84 11.97 7.15
N ASN A 39 3.83 11.27 7.65
CA ASN A 39 4.01 10.15 8.58
C ASN A 39 4.31 8.84 7.87
N ILE A 40 4.11 8.79 6.55
CA ILE A 40 4.37 7.59 5.75
C ILE A 40 5.83 7.61 5.34
N ARG A 41 6.62 6.67 5.87
CA ARG A 41 8.05 6.60 5.56
C ARG A 41 8.28 5.93 4.23
N TYR A 42 7.71 4.74 4.04
CA TYR A 42 7.79 4.05 2.75
C TYR A 42 6.69 3.01 2.62
N LEU A 43 6.41 2.72 1.36
CA LEU A 43 5.44 1.72 0.92
C LEU A 43 6.19 0.65 0.15
N TYR A 44 5.89 -0.63 0.42
CA TYR A 44 6.61 -1.70 -0.24
C TYR A 44 5.77 -2.97 -0.30
N ARG A 45 6.19 -3.87 -1.17
CA ARG A 45 5.63 -5.21 -1.27
C ARG A 45 6.74 -6.21 -1.00
N LYS A 46 6.46 -7.21 -0.20
CA LYS A 46 7.41 -8.25 0.14
C LYS A 46 6.90 -9.56 -0.43
N ASN A 47 7.71 -10.24 -1.25
CA ASN A 47 7.30 -11.52 -1.81
C ASN A 47 7.60 -12.67 -0.84
N LYS A 48 7.22 -13.89 -1.24
CA LYS A 48 7.41 -15.07 -0.41
C LYS A 48 8.88 -15.39 -0.12
N ASP A 49 9.79 -14.92 -0.96
CA ASP A 49 11.22 -15.12 -0.78
C ASP A 49 11.87 -14.03 0.06
N GLY A 50 11.09 -13.10 0.57
CA GLY A 50 11.58 -12.02 1.40
C GLY A 50 12.13 -10.83 0.64
N ILE A 51 12.00 -10.81 -0.68
CA ILE A 51 12.47 -9.69 -1.49
C ILE A 51 11.50 -8.53 -1.36
N VAL A 52 12.04 -7.36 -1.00
CA VAL A 52 11.25 -6.13 -0.83
C VAL A 52 11.28 -5.35 -2.14
N ALA A 53 10.10 -5.04 -2.68
CA ALA A 53 9.96 -4.26 -3.90
C ALA A 53 9.27 -2.94 -3.59
N LYS A 54 9.82 -1.85 -4.12
CA LYS A 54 9.23 -0.53 -3.96
C LYS A 54 7.97 -0.41 -4.79
N ILE A 55 6.95 0.23 -4.23
CA ILE A 55 5.68 0.47 -4.92
C ILE A 55 5.79 1.71 -5.80
N ASP A 56 5.39 1.59 -7.07
CA ASP A 56 5.34 2.72 -8.00
C ASP A 56 4.04 2.68 -8.80
N ASP A 57 3.83 3.72 -9.62
CA ASP A 57 2.59 3.86 -10.39
C ASP A 57 2.39 2.73 -11.40
N ASP A 58 3.45 2.31 -12.04
CA ASP A 58 3.37 1.22 -13.03
C ASP A 58 2.95 -0.08 -12.38
N MET A 59 3.50 -0.37 -11.23
CA MET A 59 3.15 -1.57 -10.47
C MET A 59 1.67 -1.53 -10.06
N LEU A 60 1.20 -0.39 -9.58
CA LEU A 60 -0.19 -0.25 -9.17
C LEU A 60 -1.15 -0.41 -10.33
N ARG A 61 -0.86 0.21 -11.48
CA ARG A 61 -1.70 0.08 -12.67
C ARG A 61 -1.75 -1.35 -13.16
N HIS A 62 -0.62 -2.05 -13.08
CA HIS A 62 -0.52 -3.40 -13.61
C HIS A 62 -1.19 -4.44 -12.69
N TYR A 63 -1.06 -4.29 -11.37
CA TYR A 63 -1.47 -5.31 -10.42
C TYR A 63 -2.70 -4.97 -9.59
N CYS A 64 -3.24 -3.76 -9.67
CA CYS A 64 -4.36 -3.37 -8.81
C CYS A 64 -5.64 -4.15 -9.07
N ASN A 65 -5.75 -4.83 -10.21
CA ASN A 65 -6.91 -5.67 -10.54
C ASN A 65 -6.73 -7.13 -10.18
N GLU A 66 -5.59 -7.50 -9.63
CA GLU A 66 -5.39 -8.86 -9.14
C GLU A 66 -6.21 -9.09 -7.88
N ASP A 67 -6.61 -10.35 -7.67
CA ASP A 67 -7.44 -10.71 -6.52
C ASP A 67 -6.74 -10.42 -5.19
N VAL A 68 -5.42 -10.60 -5.15
CA VAL A 68 -4.65 -10.41 -3.93
C VAL A 68 -3.39 -9.61 -4.23
N PHE A 69 -3.43 -8.33 -3.93
CA PHE A 69 -2.25 -7.46 -4.00
C PHE A 69 -1.96 -6.98 -2.58
N LEU A 70 -1.00 -7.63 -1.94
CA LEU A 70 -0.64 -7.34 -0.54
C LEU A 70 0.55 -6.41 -0.48
N MET A 71 0.44 -5.36 0.33
CA MET A 71 1.54 -4.41 0.51
C MET A 71 1.64 -3.97 1.96
N GLN A 72 2.75 -3.39 2.31
CA GLN A 72 3.01 -2.93 3.66
C GLN A 72 3.39 -1.46 3.66
N VAL A 73 3.09 -0.79 4.76
CA VAL A 73 3.41 0.61 4.95
C VAL A 73 4.16 0.78 6.27
N ASN A 74 5.24 1.59 6.23
CA ASN A 74 5.94 2.00 7.43
C ASN A 74 5.48 3.39 7.80
N ILE A 75 4.88 3.53 8.97
CA ILE A 75 4.33 4.78 9.49
C ILE A 75 5.08 5.16 10.75
N THR A 76 5.51 6.42 10.82
CA THR A 76 6.17 6.94 12.02
C THR A 76 5.17 7.53 13.01
#